data_b5728d8351df4b7a27713d5dd9fd428b
#
_entry.id   b5728d8351df4b7a27713d5dd9fd428b
#
_cell.length_a   1.000
_cell.length_b   1.000
_cell.length_c   1.000
_cell.angle_alpha   90.00
_cell.angle_beta   90.00
_cell.angle_gamma   90.00
#
_symmetry.space_group_name_H-M   'P 1'
#
loop_
_entity.id
_entity.type
_entity.pdbx_description
1 polymer ?
#
loop_
_entity_poly.entity_id
_entity_poly.type
_entity_poly.pdbx_seq_one_letter_code
_entity_poly.pdbx_strand_id
1 'polypeptide(L)'
;MAFPQELAIVIQKEMEKLDLKQVKIISDNITNKYRNESGKNRSLINKEIEALVYSAVRMPATYEAVSSVLDQTKKLYSKECKSLLDVGAGTGAATWAACNYFNIEKIVCLEKEAAMEKIGRKYMREGHRAIQQAE
;
A
#
# COMPACT_ATOMS: atom_id res chain seq x y z
N MET A 1 4.41 -5.77 -14.16
CA MET A 1 3.22 -4.93 -14.49
C MET A 1 3.41 -3.55 -13.89
N ALA A 2 3.11 -2.50 -14.63
CA ALA A 2 3.37 -1.12 -14.21
C ALA A 2 2.54 -0.72 -12.98
N PHE A 3 3.10 0.14 -12.16
CA PHE A 3 2.41 0.73 -11.01
C PHE A 3 1.14 1.48 -11.49
N PRO A 4 -0.01 1.29 -10.85
CA PRO A 4 -1.26 1.89 -11.34
C PRO A 4 -1.18 3.41 -11.44
N GLN A 5 -1.58 3.94 -12.58
CA GLN A 5 -1.50 5.38 -12.85
C GLN A 5 -2.40 6.20 -11.92
N GLU A 6 -3.62 5.74 -11.68
CA GLU A 6 -4.56 6.39 -10.76
C GLU A 6 -4.02 6.46 -9.33
N LEU A 7 -3.29 5.41 -8.90
CA LEU A 7 -2.63 5.38 -7.60
C LEU A 7 -1.45 6.36 -7.55
N ALA A 8 -0.62 6.38 -8.59
CA ALA A 8 0.50 7.32 -8.70
C ALA A 8 0.02 8.77 -8.66
N ILE A 9 -1.07 9.09 -9.33
CA ILE A 9 -1.64 10.44 -9.38
C ILE A 9 -2.12 10.88 -7.99
N VAL A 10 -2.86 10.03 -7.27
CA VAL A 10 -3.36 10.42 -5.95
C VAL A 10 -2.23 10.59 -4.93
N ILE A 11 -1.22 9.73 -4.97
CA ILE A 11 -0.02 9.88 -4.12
C ILE A 11 0.67 11.20 -4.41
N GLN A 12 0.89 11.51 -5.68
CA GLN A 12 1.55 12.76 -6.10
C GLN A 12 0.77 13.99 -5.62
N LYS A 13 -0.55 14.01 -5.80
CA LYS A 13 -1.39 15.13 -5.36
C LYS A 13 -1.28 15.37 -3.85
N GLU A 14 -1.27 14.32 -3.06
CA GLU A 14 -1.12 14.44 -1.62
C GLU A 14 0.28 14.90 -1.22
N MET A 15 1.33 14.40 -1.90
CA MET A 15 2.71 14.79 -1.62
C MET A 15 3.00 16.25 -1.98
N GLU A 16 2.37 16.79 -3.01
CA GLU A 16 2.52 18.19 -3.43
C GLU A 16 2.08 19.19 -2.35
N LYS A 17 1.26 18.77 -1.40
CA LYS A 17 0.83 19.57 -0.26
C LYS A 17 1.93 19.73 0.81
N LEU A 18 3.04 18.98 0.71
CA LEU A 18 4.10 18.94 1.71
C LEU A 18 5.34 19.69 1.24
N ASP A 19 6.11 20.24 2.21
CA ASP A 19 7.43 20.80 1.98
C ASP A 19 8.44 19.67 1.77
N LEU A 20 9.32 19.81 0.75
CA LEU A 20 10.36 18.84 0.43
C LEU A 20 11.32 18.54 1.60
N LYS A 21 11.69 19.57 2.37
CA LYS A 21 12.54 19.40 3.56
C LYS A 21 11.85 18.54 4.62
N GLN A 22 10.57 18.78 4.85
CA GLN A 22 9.76 18.00 5.77
C GLN A 22 9.64 16.54 5.32
N VAL A 23 9.42 16.32 4.03
CA VAL A 23 9.36 14.97 3.44
C VAL A 23 10.64 14.20 3.68
N LYS A 24 11.80 14.83 3.45
CA LYS A 24 13.10 14.19 3.67
C LYS A 24 13.31 13.80 5.13
N ILE A 25 13.04 14.71 6.05
CA ILE A 25 13.17 14.46 7.49
C ILE A 25 12.28 13.30 7.93
N ILE A 26 11.03 13.29 7.50
CA ILE A 26 10.06 12.24 7.83
C ILE A 26 10.51 10.90 7.22
N SER A 27 10.95 10.89 5.97
CA SER A 27 11.44 9.68 5.29
C SER A 27 12.64 9.07 6.02
N ASP A 28 13.62 9.88 6.42
CA ASP A 28 14.78 9.42 7.17
C ASP A 28 14.38 8.87 8.54
N ASN A 29 13.46 9.52 9.23
CA ASN A 29 12.96 9.08 10.54
C ASN A 29 12.23 7.74 10.42
N ILE A 30 11.41 7.54 9.41
CA ILE A 30 10.71 6.28 9.16
C ILE A 30 11.71 5.16 8.91
N THR A 31 12.71 5.38 8.07
CA THR A 31 13.77 4.41 7.79
C THR A 31 14.49 3.99 9.07
N ASN A 32 14.84 4.94 9.92
CA ASN A 32 15.49 4.68 11.19
C ASN A 32 14.60 3.90 12.17
N LYS A 33 13.31 4.25 12.25
CA LYS A 33 12.34 3.51 13.07
C LYS A 33 12.24 2.03 12.64
N TYR A 34 12.14 1.77 11.33
CA TYR A 34 12.07 0.40 10.83
C TYR A 34 13.33 -0.40 11.10
N ARG A 35 14.52 0.21 11.00
CA ARG A 35 15.79 -0.45 11.30
C ARG A 35 15.95 -0.77 12.78
N ASN A 36 15.57 0.15 13.67
CA ASN A 36 15.89 0.08 15.09
C ASN A 36 14.75 -0.47 15.95
N GLU A 37 13.51 -0.33 15.52
CA GLU A 37 12.31 -0.64 16.30
C GLU A 37 11.43 -1.75 15.68
N SER A 38 11.78 -2.24 14.49
CA SER A 38 11.08 -3.35 13.86
C SER A 38 11.13 -4.59 14.77
N GLY A 39 9.98 -5.19 15.03
CA GLY A 39 9.87 -6.33 15.93
C GLY A 39 9.74 -6.00 17.41
N LYS A 40 9.79 -4.74 17.81
CA LYS A 40 9.62 -4.30 19.20
C LYS A 40 8.17 -4.09 19.65
N ASN A 41 7.21 -4.58 18.89
CA ASN A 41 5.79 -4.49 19.18
C ASN A 41 5.31 -3.05 19.47
N ARG A 42 5.87 -2.07 18.76
CA ARG A 42 5.49 -0.66 18.83
C ARG A 42 4.83 -0.21 17.55
N SER A 43 3.98 0.80 17.64
CA SER A 43 3.45 1.49 16.47
C SER A 43 4.57 2.26 15.76
N LEU A 44 4.86 1.90 14.50
CA LEU A 44 5.94 2.52 13.71
C LEU A 44 5.45 3.76 12.95
N ILE A 45 4.20 3.72 12.47
CA ILE A 45 3.57 4.79 11.71
C ILE A 45 2.32 5.24 12.46
N ASN A 46 2.41 6.32 13.20
CA ASN A 46 1.33 6.79 14.06
C ASN A 46 0.67 8.10 13.60
N LYS A 47 1.19 8.73 12.53
CA LYS A 47 0.66 9.98 11.98
C LYS A 47 0.31 9.81 10.51
N GLU A 48 -0.76 10.47 10.09
CA GLU A 48 -1.23 10.44 8.70
C GLU A 48 -0.15 10.93 7.72
N ILE A 49 0.59 11.98 8.08
CA ILE A 49 1.68 12.50 7.25
C ILE A 49 2.83 11.49 7.11
N GLU A 50 3.15 10.75 8.15
CA GLU A 50 4.14 9.67 8.09
C GLU A 50 3.69 8.55 7.18
N ALA A 51 2.41 8.16 7.24
CA ALA A 51 1.83 7.15 6.38
C ALA A 51 1.87 7.58 4.90
N LEU A 52 1.58 8.84 4.63
CA LEU A 52 1.64 9.39 3.29
C LEU A 52 3.07 9.35 2.72
N VAL A 53 4.05 9.83 3.48
CA VAL A 53 5.46 9.81 3.06
C VAL A 53 5.96 8.38 2.89
N TYR A 54 5.63 7.49 3.82
CA TYR A 54 5.95 6.07 3.73
C TYR A 54 5.43 5.48 2.41
N SER A 55 4.16 5.72 2.09
CA SER A 55 3.55 5.17 0.87
C SER A 55 4.25 5.69 -0.39
N ALA A 56 4.57 6.98 -0.45
CA ALA A 56 5.24 7.57 -1.61
C ALA A 56 6.63 6.96 -1.83
N VAL A 57 7.35 6.67 -0.75
CA VAL A 57 8.73 6.15 -0.82
C VAL A 57 8.76 4.63 -1.02
N ARG A 58 7.88 3.89 -0.37
CA ARG A 58 7.95 2.42 -0.28
C ARG A 58 6.94 1.67 -1.13
N MET A 59 5.77 2.23 -1.34
CA MET A 59 4.67 1.52 -2.01
C MET A 59 5.02 1.06 -3.42
N PRO A 60 5.70 1.84 -4.27
CA PRO A 60 6.07 1.37 -5.61
C PRO A 60 6.96 0.13 -5.58
N ALA A 61 7.96 0.08 -4.71
CA ALA A 61 8.85 -1.07 -4.59
C ALA A 61 8.12 -2.30 -4.04
N THR A 62 7.26 -2.12 -3.04
CA THR A 62 6.44 -3.20 -2.49
C THR A 62 5.47 -3.75 -3.54
N TYR A 63 4.83 -2.85 -4.29
CA TYR A 63 3.94 -3.23 -5.39
C TYR A 63 4.68 -4.09 -6.42
N GLU A 64 5.87 -3.70 -6.83
CA GLU A 64 6.66 -4.47 -7.80
C GLU A 64 7.08 -5.83 -7.26
N ALA A 65 7.53 -5.89 -6.02
CA ALA A 65 7.92 -7.15 -5.39
C ALA A 65 6.74 -8.13 -5.31
N VAL A 66 5.58 -7.66 -4.87
CA VAL A 66 4.36 -8.47 -4.80
C VAL A 66 3.90 -8.87 -6.20
N SER A 67 3.93 -7.95 -7.16
CA SER A 67 3.58 -8.23 -8.56
C SER A 67 4.43 -9.35 -9.15
N SER A 68 5.73 -9.35 -8.90
CA SER A 68 6.63 -10.41 -9.35
C SER A 68 6.23 -11.79 -8.81
N VAL A 69 5.89 -11.85 -7.51
CA VAL A 69 5.43 -13.10 -6.88
C VAL A 69 4.09 -13.53 -7.45
N LEU A 70 3.15 -12.62 -7.63
CA LEU A 70 1.82 -12.94 -8.15
C LEU A 70 1.87 -13.36 -9.62
N ASP A 71 2.77 -12.81 -10.41
CA ASP A 71 3.01 -13.24 -11.78
C ASP A 71 3.42 -14.72 -11.83
N GLN A 72 4.35 -15.13 -10.97
CA GLN A 72 4.76 -16.52 -10.85
C GLN A 72 3.62 -17.40 -10.34
N THR A 73 2.89 -16.94 -9.34
CA THR A 73 1.75 -17.66 -8.77
C THR A 73 0.68 -17.91 -9.83
N LYS A 74 0.35 -16.90 -10.64
CA LYS A 74 -0.65 -17.03 -11.69
C LYS A 74 -0.26 -18.06 -12.75
N LYS A 75 1.03 -18.19 -13.07
CA LYS A 75 1.53 -19.20 -14.00
C LYS A 75 1.40 -20.63 -13.48
N LEU A 76 1.45 -20.81 -12.16
CA LEU A 76 1.40 -22.11 -11.50
C LEU A 76 0.02 -22.48 -10.99
N TYR A 77 -0.86 -21.51 -10.79
CA TYR A 77 -2.19 -21.71 -10.20
C TYR A 77 -3.28 -21.38 -11.20
N SER A 78 -3.96 -22.41 -11.69
CA SER A 78 -4.94 -22.29 -12.78
C SER A 78 -6.36 -21.94 -12.32
N LYS A 79 -6.64 -21.95 -11.01
CA LYS A 79 -7.97 -21.65 -10.50
C LYS A 79 -8.20 -20.15 -10.39
N GLU A 80 -9.46 -19.73 -10.50
CA GLU A 80 -9.83 -18.34 -10.25
C GLU A 80 -9.70 -17.97 -8.77
N CYS A 81 -9.18 -16.77 -8.52
CA CYS A 81 -9.16 -16.16 -7.19
C CYS A 81 -10.09 -14.94 -7.22
N LYS A 82 -11.20 -15.01 -6.47
CA LYS A 82 -12.22 -13.97 -6.46
C LYS A 82 -12.27 -13.17 -5.16
N SER A 83 -11.59 -13.63 -4.14
CA SER A 83 -11.53 -12.94 -2.85
C SER A 83 -10.09 -12.81 -2.37
N LEU A 84 -9.85 -11.74 -1.63
CA LEU A 84 -8.53 -11.40 -1.10
C LEU A 84 -8.66 -11.01 0.37
N LEU A 85 -7.81 -11.60 1.20
CA LEU A 85 -7.55 -11.15 2.56
C LEU A 85 -6.11 -10.65 2.61
N ASP A 86 -5.95 -9.34 2.84
CA ASP A 86 -4.64 -8.68 2.93
C ASP A 86 -4.34 -8.38 4.40
N VAL A 87 -3.48 -9.19 5.01
CA VAL A 87 -3.11 -9.09 6.43
C VAL A 87 -1.86 -8.23 6.55
N GLY A 88 -1.94 -7.18 7.37
CA GLY A 88 -0.88 -6.17 7.43
C GLY A 88 -0.86 -5.31 6.17
N ALA A 89 -2.04 -4.91 5.72
CA ALA A 89 -2.24 -4.29 4.40
C ALA A 89 -1.46 -2.98 4.19
N GLY A 90 -1.11 -2.28 5.26
CA GLY A 90 -0.47 -0.98 5.16
C GLY A 90 -1.33 0.00 4.35
N THR A 91 -0.77 0.60 3.32
CA THR A 91 -1.49 1.48 2.40
C THR A 91 -2.06 0.77 1.18
N GLY A 92 -1.96 -0.57 1.14
CA GLY A 92 -2.68 -1.39 0.17
C GLY A 92 -1.89 -1.85 -1.05
N ALA A 93 -0.55 -1.82 -1.02
CA ALA A 93 0.28 -2.20 -2.17
C ALA A 93 -0.05 -3.60 -2.70
N ALA A 94 -0.15 -4.60 -1.82
CA ALA A 94 -0.46 -5.97 -2.20
C ALA A 94 -1.88 -6.11 -2.77
N THR A 95 -2.84 -5.39 -2.19
CA THR A 95 -4.23 -5.35 -2.70
C THR A 95 -4.28 -4.82 -4.13
N TRP A 96 -3.63 -3.69 -4.40
CA TRP A 96 -3.56 -3.12 -5.74
C TRP A 96 -2.88 -4.09 -6.73
N ALA A 97 -1.79 -4.73 -6.32
CA ALA A 97 -1.09 -5.71 -7.15
C ALA A 97 -1.97 -6.93 -7.45
N ALA A 98 -2.63 -7.49 -6.45
CA ALA A 98 -3.48 -8.66 -6.61
C ALA A 98 -4.60 -8.43 -7.63
N CYS A 99 -5.20 -7.23 -7.62
CA CYS A 99 -6.27 -6.88 -8.55
C CYS A 99 -5.82 -6.75 -10.00
N ASN A 100 -4.52 -6.62 -10.25
CA ASN A 100 -3.97 -6.63 -11.62
C ASN A 100 -3.74 -8.04 -12.16
N TYR A 101 -3.62 -9.03 -11.29
CA TYR A 101 -3.35 -10.41 -11.69
C TYR A 101 -4.56 -11.32 -11.61
N PHE A 102 -5.50 -11.00 -10.73
CA PHE A 102 -6.70 -11.80 -10.50
C PHE A 102 -7.94 -10.93 -10.56
N ASN A 103 -9.04 -11.52 -10.98
CA ASN A 103 -10.34 -10.85 -11.03
C ASN A 103 -11.00 -10.87 -9.64
N ILE A 104 -10.42 -10.12 -8.71
CA ILE A 104 -10.89 -10.06 -7.32
C ILE A 104 -12.21 -9.29 -7.25
N GLU A 105 -13.19 -9.88 -6.58
CA GLU A 105 -14.53 -9.30 -6.38
C GLU A 105 -14.74 -8.81 -4.95
N LYS A 106 -14.11 -9.48 -3.97
CA LYS A 106 -14.22 -9.12 -2.56
C LYS A 106 -12.85 -8.98 -1.92
N ILE A 107 -12.63 -7.87 -1.24
CA ILE A 107 -11.36 -7.53 -0.58
C ILE A 107 -11.62 -7.20 0.88
N VAL A 108 -10.86 -7.84 1.77
CA VAL A 108 -10.78 -7.47 3.19
C VAL A 108 -9.33 -7.18 3.53
N CYS A 109 -9.09 -6.02 4.11
CA CYS A 109 -7.77 -5.59 4.56
C CYS A 109 -7.73 -5.52 6.08
N LEU A 110 -6.67 -6.04 6.68
CA LEU A 110 -6.41 -5.92 8.11
C LEU A 110 -5.15 -5.10 8.31
N GLU A 111 -5.26 -3.97 9.00
CA GLU A 111 -4.14 -3.08 9.31
C GLU A 111 -4.31 -2.51 10.71
N LYS A 112 -3.27 -2.68 11.55
CA LYS A 112 -3.30 -2.21 12.94
C LYS A 112 -3.04 -0.70 13.08
N GLU A 113 -2.32 -0.11 12.13
CA GLU A 113 -1.95 1.32 12.17
C GLU A 113 -3.06 2.15 11.54
N ALA A 114 -3.81 2.89 12.36
CA ALA A 114 -4.94 3.70 11.90
C ALA A 114 -4.55 4.71 10.82
N ALA A 115 -3.35 5.30 10.92
CA ALA A 115 -2.84 6.24 9.94
C ALA A 115 -2.61 5.58 8.58
N MET A 116 -2.07 4.36 8.55
CA MET A 116 -1.87 3.58 7.32
C MET A 116 -3.22 3.20 6.69
N GLU A 117 -4.16 2.75 7.50
CA GLU A 117 -5.52 2.43 7.05
C GLU A 117 -6.20 3.63 6.41
N LYS A 118 -6.12 4.78 7.05
CA LYS A 118 -6.75 6.02 6.57
C LYS A 118 -6.20 6.44 5.21
N ILE A 119 -4.89 6.42 5.03
CA ILE A 119 -4.24 6.74 3.76
C ILE A 119 -4.57 5.68 2.71
N GLY A 120 -4.53 4.41 3.07
CA GLY A 120 -4.90 3.31 2.16
C GLY A 120 -6.32 3.44 1.64
N ARG A 121 -7.29 3.74 2.50
CA ARG A 121 -8.69 4.00 2.10
C ARG A 121 -8.81 5.18 1.15
N LYS A 122 -8.07 6.25 1.41
CA LYS A 122 -8.04 7.42 0.53
C LYS A 122 -7.59 7.04 -0.89
N TYR A 123 -6.53 6.25 -1.01
CA TYR A 123 -6.04 5.78 -2.30
C TYR A 123 -7.04 4.85 -2.99
N MET A 124 -7.66 3.94 -2.25
CA MET A 124 -8.57 2.95 -2.79
C MET A 124 -9.85 3.54 -3.40
N ARG A 125 -10.23 4.76 -2.99
CA ARG A 125 -11.36 5.48 -3.61
C ARG A 125 -11.12 5.78 -5.09
N GLU A 126 -9.86 5.85 -5.52
CA GLU A 126 -9.48 6.13 -6.90
C GLU A 126 -9.33 4.86 -7.74
N GLY A 127 -9.50 3.68 -7.14
CA GLY A 127 -9.39 2.40 -7.83
C GLY A 127 -10.67 1.97 -8.53
N HIS A 128 -10.62 0.79 -9.15
CA HIS A 128 -11.81 0.19 -9.72
C HIS A 128 -12.79 -0.25 -8.61
N ARG A 129 -13.99 -0.71 -9.02
CA ARG A 129 -15.10 -0.98 -8.10
C ARG A 129 -14.74 -1.89 -6.92
N ALA A 130 -14.05 -3.01 -7.16
CA ALA A 130 -13.70 -3.94 -6.09
C ALA A 130 -12.77 -3.29 -5.06
N ILE A 131 -11.78 -2.50 -5.50
CA ILE A 131 -10.87 -1.76 -4.62
C ILE A 131 -11.64 -0.67 -3.84
N GLN A 132 -12.53 0.06 -4.47
CA GLN A 132 -13.36 1.07 -3.82
C GLN A 132 -14.24 0.48 -2.71
N GLN A 133 -14.66 -0.77 -2.86
CA GLN A 133 -15.53 -1.49 -1.91
C GLN A 133 -14.75 -2.33 -0.90
N ALA A 134 -13.42 -2.25 -0.85
CA ALA A 134 -12.60 -2.98 0.11
C ALA A 134 -12.98 -2.65 1.56
N GLU A 135 -13.05 -3.68 2.41
CA GLU A 135 -13.37 -3.59 3.84
C GLU A 135 -12.11 -3.66 4.71
#